data_e1e83083396a5fabd5b37fef63dd9408
#
_entry.id   e1e83083396a5fabd5b37fef63dd9408
#
_cell.length_a   1.000
_cell.length_b   1.000
_cell.length_c   1.000
_cell.angle_alpha   90.00
_cell.angle_beta   90.00
_cell.angle_gamma   90.00
#
_symmetry.space_group_name_H-M   'P 1'
#
loop_
_entity.id
_entity.type
_entity.pdbx_description
1 polymer ?
#
loop_
_entity_poly.entity_id
_entity_poly.type
_entity_poly.pdbx_seq_one_letter_code
_entity_poly.pdbx_strand_id
1 'polypeptide(L)'
;MSTTDIQYPGSEEEVARIVLEASEARRPIEVRGGGTRLDLGRPVQSASVLSVARLSGITNYDPSELVMAARAGTPLAEIEAALADSNQMLTFEPMDHRPLLAASGEPTIGGVFAGNISGPRRISAGAARDNLLGVRFVNGSGEIVKSGGRVMKNVTGLDLVKLMAGSWGTLGVLSEVIFKVLPRPETAVTIAVSGLNDAQAAEAMAAALAMSVEVSGAAHLPESVIHKFAGGSLKGGPATVLRLEGLAPSVEVRTGRLVAEMSRRGTVSVLEGDVSSGLWRDVRDVTPFADGTRKPVWKVSVAPSAGHQLVAALRLKTGVDAFYDWQGGLVWLRMEADPEADLVRQYLKALGGGHATLVRADAATRASVPVFEPQPKPLEALARRIKDQFDPAGVLNPGRMTAGM
;
A
#
# COMPACT_ATOMS: atom_id res chain seq x y z
N MET A 1 -16.61 30.26 1.20
CA MET A 1 -15.72 29.12 1.45
C MET A 1 -14.40 29.70 1.96
N SER A 2 -14.02 29.43 3.21
CA SER A 2 -12.72 29.87 3.73
C SER A 2 -11.64 29.12 2.96
N THR A 3 -10.73 29.82 2.30
CA THR A 3 -9.55 29.23 1.67
C THR A 3 -8.69 28.64 2.78
N THR A 4 -8.57 27.32 2.83
CA THR A 4 -7.67 26.64 3.77
C THR A 4 -6.26 27.13 3.50
N ASP A 5 -5.61 27.70 4.51
CA ASP A 5 -4.21 28.16 4.41
C ASP A 5 -3.27 26.95 4.22
N ILE A 6 -2.50 26.93 3.13
CA ILE A 6 -1.56 25.87 2.81
C ILE A 6 -0.15 26.39 2.95
N GLN A 7 0.59 25.84 3.89
CA GLN A 7 1.98 26.16 4.15
C GLN A 7 2.91 25.15 3.46
N TYR A 8 3.95 25.64 2.80
CA TYR A 8 4.93 24.86 2.05
C TYR A 8 6.35 25.12 2.60
N PRO A 9 6.73 24.49 3.73
CA PRO A 9 8.06 24.64 4.27
C PRO A 9 9.13 24.14 3.30
N GLY A 10 10.25 24.86 3.20
CA GLY A 10 11.41 24.52 2.39
C GLY A 10 12.50 23.79 3.18
N SER A 11 12.42 23.80 4.52
CA SER A 11 13.38 23.12 5.39
C SER A 11 12.70 22.37 6.54
N GLU A 12 13.46 21.49 7.19
CA GLU A 12 13.00 20.73 8.36
C GLU A 12 12.76 21.66 9.56
N GLU A 13 13.56 22.71 9.70
CA GLU A 13 13.44 23.74 10.74
C GLU A 13 12.15 24.55 10.56
N GLU A 14 11.78 24.85 9.32
CA GLU A 14 10.48 25.50 9.03
C GLU A 14 9.30 24.59 9.39
N VAL A 15 9.40 23.27 9.12
CA VAL A 15 8.40 22.30 9.57
C VAL A 15 8.28 22.31 11.09
N ALA A 16 9.42 22.26 11.79
CA ALA A 16 9.48 22.26 13.24
C ALA A 16 8.81 23.52 13.83
N ARG A 17 9.09 24.70 13.28
CA ARG A 17 8.49 25.96 13.69
C ARG A 17 6.95 25.98 13.48
N ILE A 18 6.48 25.53 12.30
CA ILE A 18 5.05 25.49 11.99
C ILE A 18 4.31 24.55 12.95
N VAL A 19 4.88 23.37 13.21
CA VAL A 19 4.29 22.38 14.12
C VAL A 19 4.28 22.91 15.56
N LEU A 20 5.36 23.54 16.02
CA LEU A 20 5.43 24.14 17.35
C LEU A 20 4.37 25.24 17.54
N GLU A 21 4.25 26.19 16.60
CA GLU A 21 3.25 27.24 16.61
C GLU A 21 1.83 26.67 16.65
N ALA A 22 1.57 25.61 15.90
CA ALA A 22 0.26 24.94 15.89
C ALA A 22 -0.02 24.20 17.21
N SER A 23 1.01 23.58 17.80
CA SER A 23 0.93 22.88 19.09
C SER A 23 0.61 23.86 20.21
N GLU A 24 1.34 24.98 20.29
CA GLU A 24 1.11 26.05 21.28
C GLU A 24 -0.30 26.65 21.17
N ALA A 25 -0.75 26.89 19.93
CA ALA A 25 -2.07 27.42 19.65
C ALA A 25 -3.18 26.37 19.66
N ARG A 26 -2.86 25.07 19.83
CA ARG A 26 -3.78 23.93 19.71
C ARG A 26 -4.61 23.95 18.43
N ARG A 27 -3.96 24.31 17.30
CA ARG A 27 -4.60 24.40 15.98
C ARG A 27 -4.29 23.16 15.15
N PRO A 28 -5.28 22.30 14.82
CA PRO A 28 -5.06 21.11 14.02
C PRO A 28 -4.46 21.41 12.65
N ILE A 29 -3.49 20.59 12.23
CA ILE A 29 -2.83 20.65 10.93
C ILE A 29 -3.12 19.37 10.15
N GLU A 30 -3.52 19.51 8.88
CA GLU A 30 -3.48 18.39 7.96
C GLU A 30 -2.10 18.30 7.31
N VAL A 31 -1.39 17.18 7.54
CA VAL A 31 -0.10 16.89 6.94
C VAL A 31 -0.30 16.24 5.57
N ARG A 32 0.32 16.80 4.53
CA ARG A 32 0.26 16.32 3.15
C ARG A 32 1.63 16.15 2.53
N GLY A 33 1.78 15.10 1.68
CA GLY A 33 2.78 15.09 0.61
C GLY A 33 2.19 15.74 -0.65
N GLY A 34 2.14 15.02 -1.76
CA GLY A 34 1.55 15.52 -3.02
C GLY A 34 0.03 15.40 -3.14
N GLY A 35 -0.70 15.03 -2.07
CA GLY A 35 -2.16 15.08 -2.04
C GLY A 35 -2.90 13.91 -2.72
N THR A 36 -2.22 12.85 -3.13
CA THR A 36 -2.82 11.74 -3.89
C THR A 36 -3.71 10.80 -3.07
N ARG A 37 -3.79 10.98 -1.73
CA ARG A 37 -4.56 10.12 -0.81
C ARG A 37 -5.42 10.91 0.18
N LEU A 38 -5.89 12.08 -0.21
CA LEU A 38 -6.74 12.92 0.64
C LEU A 38 -8.06 12.24 0.98
N ASP A 39 -8.58 11.47 0.03
CA ASP A 39 -9.82 10.72 0.18
C ASP A 39 -9.64 9.32 0.80
N LEU A 40 -8.45 8.99 1.29
CA LEU A 40 -8.19 7.79 2.09
C LEU A 40 -8.01 8.19 3.57
N GLY A 41 -8.58 7.41 4.48
CA GLY A 41 -8.68 7.76 5.90
C GLY A 41 -9.95 8.56 6.21
N ARG A 42 -10.18 8.83 7.47
CA ARG A 42 -11.28 9.69 7.92
C ARG A 42 -11.01 11.14 7.49
N PRO A 43 -12.05 11.94 7.19
CA PRO A 43 -11.88 13.37 6.95
C PRO A 43 -11.22 14.05 8.15
N VAL A 44 -10.18 14.82 7.89
CA VAL A 44 -9.49 15.61 8.93
C VAL A 44 -10.15 16.97 9.03
N GLN A 45 -10.48 17.40 10.24
CA GLN A 45 -10.91 18.77 10.51
C GLN A 45 -9.68 19.59 10.93
N SER A 46 -9.10 20.31 9.99
CA SER A 46 -7.88 21.08 10.21
C SER A 46 -8.11 22.58 10.01
N ALA A 47 -7.36 23.41 10.76
CA ALA A 47 -7.32 24.84 10.59
C ALA A 47 -6.41 25.26 9.43
N SER A 48 -5.38 24.47 9.14
CA SER A 48 -4.39 24.71 8.08
C SER A 48 -3.85 23.39 7.51
N VAL A 49 -3.14 23.48 6.40
CA VAL A 49 -2.47 22.36 5.73
C VAL A 49 -0.98 22.61 5.74
N LEU A 50 -0.19 21.61 6.12
CA LEU A 50 1.25 21.58 5.97
C LEU A 50 1.61 20.59 4.86
N SER A 51 2.10 21.10 3.73
CA SER A 51 2.53 20.29 2.61
C SER A 51 4.05 20.19 2.56
N VAL A 52 4.57 18.96 2.65
CA VAL A 52 6.01 18.70 2.53
C VAL A 52 6.49 18.62 1.06
N ALA A 53 5.68 18.98 0.09
CA ALA A 53 6.02 18.88 -1.33
C ALA A 53 7.29 19.67 -1.72
N ARG A 54 7.66 20.74 -1.00
CA ARG A 54 8.91 21.48 -1.19
C ARG A 54 10.12 20.86 -0.50
N LEU A 55 9.93 19.91 0.43
CA LEU A 55 11.00 19.09 0.97
C LEU A 55 11.31 17.96 0.00
N SER A 56 11.89 18.29 -1.15
CA SER A 56 12.13 17.39 -2.28
C SER A 56 13.62 17.24 -2.57
N GLY A 57 13.95 16.16 -3.25
CA GLY A 57 15.28 15.82 -3.75
C GLY A 57 15.88 14.58 -3.08
N ILE A 58 16.66 13.84 -3.86
CA ILE A 58 17.48 12.71 -3.39
C ILE A 58 18.67 13.28 -2.62
N THR A 59 18.80 12.93 -1.35
CA THR A 59 19.86 13.46 -0.47
C THR A 59 21.11 12.59 -0.48
N ASN A 60 20.96 11.31 -0.77
CA ASN A 60 22.07 10.39 -0.98
C ASN A 60 21.63 9.16 -1.77
N TYR A 61 22.43 8.78 -2.73
CA TYR A 61 22.25 7.53 -3.47
C TYR A 61 23.59 7.04 -4.01
N ASP A 62 24.00 5.88 -3.53
CA ASP A 62 25.09 5.10 -4.10
C ASP A 62 24.50 3.76 -4.56
N PRO A 63 24.44 3.50 -5.89
CA PRO A 63 23.91 2.25 -6.41
C PRO A 63 24.58 0.99 -5.87
N SER A 64 25.86 1.06 -5.49
CA SER A 64 26.62 -0.08 -4.96
C SER A 64 26.17 -0.48 -3.54
N GLU A 65 25.67 0.47 -2.76
CA GLU A 65 25.16 0.22 -1.40
C GLU A 65 23.72 -0.29 -1.37
N LEU A 66 23.00 -0.20 -2.48
CA LEU A 66 21.58 -0.57 -2.59
C LEU A 66 20.69 0.17 -1.56
N VAL A 67 21.05 1.39 -1.23
CA VAL A 67 20.36 2.25 -0.28
C VAL A 67 20.22 3.65 -0.85
N MET A 68 19.02 4.20 -0.76
CA MET A 68 18.72 5.57 -1.15
C MET A 68 18.18 6.36 0.04
N ALA A 69 18.57 7.62 0.14
CA ALA A 69 18.00 8.61 1.05
C ALA A 69 17.37 9.74 0.24
N ALA A 70 16.14 10.12 0.58
CA ALA A 70 15.42 11.19 -0.09
C ALA A 70 14.56 11.97 0.89
N ARG A 71 14.38 13.27 0.63
CA ARG A 71 13.43 14.09 1.35
C ARG A 71 12.01 13.60 1.12
N ALA A 72 11.14 13.72 2.12
CA ALA A 72 9.82 13.10 2.13
C ALA A 72 8.87 13.60 1.01
N GLY A 73 9.05 14.83 0.55
CA GLY A 73 8.29 15.42 -0.55
C GLY A 73 8.78 15.04 -1.95
N THR A 74 9.86 14.26 -2.08
CA THR A 74 10.39 13.86 -3.40
C THR A 74 9.34 13.05 -4.16
N PRO A 75 9.00 13.44 -5.40
CA PRO A 75 8.09 12.70 -6.25
C PRO A 75 8.57 11.27 -6.48
N LEU A 76 7.62 10.33 -6.46
CA LEU A 76 7.95 8.92 -6.70
C LEU A 76 8.56 8.71 -8.08
N ALA A 77 8.11 9.47 -9.09
CA ALA A 77 8.64 9.43 -10.44
C ALA A 77 10.14 9.81 -10.50
N GLU A 78 10.58 10.80 -9.69
CA GLU A 78 12.01 11.18 -9.59
C GLU A 78 12.85 10.03 -9.00
N ILE A 79 12.34 9.37 -7.96
CA ILE A 79 12.97 8.19 -7.35
C ILE A 79 13.08 7.05 -8.37
N GLU A 80 11.98 6.75 -9.07
CA GLU A 80 11.93 5.66 -10.06
C GLU A 80 12.85 5.94 -11.25
N ALA A 81 12.96 7.19 -11.70
CA ALA A 81 13.88 7.59 -12.77
C ALA A 81 15.35 7.39 -12.34
N ALA A 82 15.74 7.91 -11.17
CA ALA A 82 17.11 7.75 -10.66
C ALA A 82 17.50 6.27 -10.46
N LEU A 83 16.55 5.45 -10.01
CA LEU A 83 16.75 4.00 -9.87
C LEU A 83 16.87 3.31 -11.24
N ALA A 84 16.08 3.74 -12.23
CA ALA A 84 16.13 3.18 -13.58
C ALA A 84 17.49 3.40 -14.25
N ASP A 85 18.11 4.56 -14.07
CA ASP A 85 19.44 4.89 -14.59
C ASP A 85 20.52 3.91 -14.06
N SER A 86 20.31 3.34 -12.89
CA SER A 86 21.20 2.36 -12.26
C SER A 86 20.70 0.91 -12.36
N ASN A 87 19.68 0.65 -13.20
CA ASN A 87 19.02 -0.65 -13.33
C ASN A 87 18.53 -1.21 -11.98
N GLN A 88 18.01 -0.33 -11.10
CA GLN A 88 17.45 -0.67 -9.80
C GLN A 88 15.97 -0.33 -9.72
N MET A 89 15.31 -0.75 -8.63
CA MET A 89 13.88 -0.55 -8.44
C MET A 89 13.47 -0.50 -6.96
N LEU A 90 12.29 0.06 -6.69
CA LEU A 90 11.56 -0.12 -5.45
C LEU A 90 10.89 -1.50 -5.45
N THR A 91 11.37 -2.40 -4.62
CA THR A 91 10.90 -3.80 -4.63
C THR A 91 9.48 -3.98 -4.11
N PHE A 92 9.02 -3.09 -3.23
CA PHE A 92 7.69 -3.15 -2.63
C PHE A 92 6.57 -2.60 -3.53
N GLU A 93 6.88 -2.17 -4.77
CA GLU A 93 5.93 -1.77 -5.82
C GLU A 93 4.77 -0.88 -5.32
N PRO A 94 5.03 0.35 -4.88
CA PRO A 94 3.97 1.19 -4.30
C PRO A 94 2.85 1.46 -5.30
N MET A 95 1.60 1.25 -4.85
CA MET A 95 0.39 1.51 -5.63
C MET A 95 0.23 3.00 -5.95
N ASP A 96 -0.14 3.32 -7.19
CA ASP A 96 -0.66 4.64 -7.55
C ASP A 96 -2.17 4.71 -7.26
N HIS A 97 -2.54 5.51 -6.26
CA HIS A 97 -3.94 5.66 -5.87
C HIS A 97 -4.71 6.66 -6.72
N ARG A 98 -4.03 7.44 -7.58
CA ARG A 98 -4.67 8.50 -8.38
C ARG A 98 -5.82 8.00 -9.24
N PRO A 99 -5.69 6.91 -10.01
CA PRO A 99 -6.80 6.40 -10.82
C PRO A 99 -7.99 5.93 -9.97
N LEU A 100 -7.72 5.20 -8.86
CA LEU A 100 -8.76 4.66 -7.99
C LEU A 100 -9.53 5.75 -7.24
N LEU A 101 -8.84 6.80 -6.77
CA LEU A 101 -9.42 7.88 -5.97
C LEU A 101 -9.80 9.11 -6.79
N ALA A 102 -9.59 9.10 -8.11
CA ALA A 102 -9.73 10.27 -8.99
C ALA A 102 -8.95 11.50 -8.44
N ALA A 103 -7.76 11.24 -7.88
CA ALA A 103 -6.94 12.25 -7.24
C ALA A 103 -5.96 12.87 -8.24
N SER A 104 -5.69 14.16 -8.06
CA SER A 104 -4.62 14.89 -8.73
C SER A 104 -3.38 15.01 -7.82
N GLY A 105 -2.29 15.51 -8.34
CA GLY A 105 -1.04 15.68 -7.61
C GLY A 105 -0.03 14.57 -7.89
N GLU A 106 1.12 14.63 -7.22
CA GLU A 106 2.22 13.69 -7.44
C GLU A 106 2.45 12.82 -6.19
N PRO A 107 2.49 11.47 -6.31
CA PRO A 107 2.85 10.61 -5.19
C PRO A 107 4.25 10.94 -4.70
N THR A 108 4.43 11.06 -3.39
CA THR A 108 5.73 11.34 -2.77
C THR A 108 6.23 10.13 -1.98
N ILE A 109 7.57 9.99 -1.89
CA ILE A 109 8.19 8.87 -1.18
C ILE A 109 7.83 8.85 0.32
N GLY A 110 7.76 10.02 0.97
CA GLY A 110 7.29 10.13 2.35
C GLY A 110 5.86 9.68 2.53
N GLY A 111 4.98 10.03 1.57
CA GLY A 111 3.58 9.55 1.56
C GLY A 111 3.47 8.04 1.36
N VAL A 112 4.38 7.41 0.60
CA VAL A 112 4.43 5.95 0.43
C VAL A 112 4.77 5.27 1.75
N PHE A 113 5.79 5.73 2.47
CA PHE A 113 6.17 5.16 3.76
C PHE A 113 5.18 5.50 4.87
N ALA A 114 4.69 6.74 4.94
CA ALA A 114 3.66 7.12 5.91
C ALA A 114 2.38 6.27 5.80
N GLY A 115 2.02 5.84 4.59
CA GLY A 115 0.88 4.94 4.34
C GLY A 115 1.25 3.45 4.30
N ASN A 116 2.54 3.09 4.38
CA ASN A 116 3.05 1.72 4.20
C ASN A 116 2.50 1.05 2.93
N ILE A 117 2.59 1.77 1.81
CA ILE A 117 2.00 1.36 0.54
C ILE A 117 2.85 0.31 -0.16
N SER A 118 2.27 -0.85 -0.40
CA SER A 118 2.96 -2.02 -0.97
C SER A 118 2.08 -2.70 -2.00
N GLY A 119 2.69 -3.20 -3.07
CA GLY A 119 2.05 -3.88 -4.19
C GLY A 119 2.27 -5.39 -4.21
N PRO A 120 2.14 -6.03 -5.38
CA PRO A 120 2.12 -7.49 -5.54
C PRO A 120 3.38 -8.22 -5.06
N ARG A 121 4.58 -7.63 -5.17
CA ARG A 121 5.83 -8.24 -4.70
C ARG A 121 5.93 -8.37 -3.17
N ARG A 122 4.96 -7.88 -2.42
CA ARG A 122 5.03 -7.98 -0.96
C ARG A 122 5.25 -9.40 -0.46
N ILE A 123 4.76 -10.41 -1.16
CA ILE A 123 4.93 -11.83 -0.79
C ILE A 123 6.39 -12.30 -0.84
N SER A 124 7.23 -11.66 -1.64
CA SER A 124 8.66 -12.00 -1.81
C SER A 124 9.61 -10.92 -1.30
N ALA A 125 9.26 -9.64 -1.45
CA ALA A 125 10.13 -8.51 -1.14
C ALA A 125 9.77 -7.79 0.18
N GLY A 126 8.70 -8.20 0.85
CA GLY A 126 8.18 -7.52 2.03
C GLY A 126 7.43 -6.23 1.70
N ALA A 127 6.91 -5.58 2.73
CA ALA A 127 6.19 -4.32 2.63
C ALA A 127 7.16 -3.12 2.50
N ALA A 128 6.63 -1.95 2.17
CA ALA A 128 7.38 -0.70 2.21
C ALA A 128 8.07 -0.51 3.57
N ARG A 129 7.36 -0.75 4.67
CA ARG A 129 7.89 -0.73 6.04
C ARG A 129 9.15 -1.61 6.21
N ASP A 130 9.20 -2.76 5.58
CA ASP A 130 10.32 -3.71 5.74
C ASP A 130 11.57 -3.24 4.99
N ASN A 131 11.38 -2.40 3.98
CA ASN A 131 12.43 -1.77 3.19
C ASN A 131 12.87 -0.40 3.74
N LEU A 132 12.19 0.16 4.76
CA LEU A 132 12.54 1.41 5.41
C LEU A 132 13.62 1.17 6.46
N LEU A 133 14.78 1.86 6.33
CA LEU A 133 15.97 1.71 7.16
C LEU A 133 16.18 2.87 8.13
N GLY A 134 15.73 4.07 7.75
CA GLY A 134 15.88 5.25 8.58
C GLY A 134 14.84 6.32 8.25
N VAL A 135 14.56 7.16 9.24
CA VAL A 135 13.64 8.30 9.11
C VAL A 135 14.19 9.52 9.83
N ARG A 136 13.89 10.70 9.29
CA ARG A 136 13.85 11.96 10.02
C ARG A 136 12.42 12.46 9.99
N PHE A 137 11.96 13.00 11.10
CA PHE A 137 10.60 13.55 11.19
C PHE A 137 10.54 14.63 12.29
N VAL A 138 9.54 15.48 12.19
CA VAL A 138 9.19 16.44 13.24
C VAL A 138 7.97 15.89 13.99
N ASN A 139 8.11 15.72 15.31
CA ASN A 139 7.01 15.30 16.17
C ASN A 139 6.02 16.45 16.47
N GLY A 140 4.92 16.18 17.18
CA GLY A 140 3.89 17.17 17.50
C GLY A 140 4.32 18.27 18.49
N SER A 141 5.51 18.14 19.09
CA SER A 141 6.15 19.19 19.92
C SER A 141 7.13 20.08 19.13
N GLY A 142 7.24 19.89 17.81
CA GLY A 142 8.19 20.62 16.98
C GLY A 142 9.64 20.14 17.09
N GLU A 143 9.87 18.98 17.71
CA GLU A 143 11.22 18.42 17.84
C GLU A 143 11.59 17.60 16.59
N ILE A 144 12.81 17.83 16.09
CA ILE A 144 13.40 17.07 14.99
C ILE A 144 13.99 15.77 15.55
N VAL A 145 13.43 14.64 15.10
CA VAL A 145 13.82 13.30 15.55
C VAL A 145 14.44 12.52 14.40
N LYS A 146 15.56 11.83 14.66
CA LYS A 146 16.20 10.89 13.74
C LYS A 146 16.20 9.49 14.34
N SER A 147 15.83 8.49 13.56
CA SER A 147 15.89 7.08 13.94
C SER A 147 16.35 6.21 12.78
N GLY A 148 17.16 5.19 13.07
CA GLY A 148 17.77 4.35 12.05
C GLY A 148 18.88 5.07 11.26
N GLY A 149 19.24 4.52 10.10
CA GLY A 149 20.30 5.03 9.25
C GLY A 149 20.49 4.17 8.00
N ARG A 150 21.66 4.24 7.38
CA ARG A 150 22.01 3.51 6.15
C ARG A 150 22.39 2.04 6.38
N VAL A 151 22.40 1.57 7.62
CA VAL A 151 22.80 0.20 7.97
C VAL A 151 21.58 -0.70 8.09
N MET A 152 21.70 -1.93 7.60
CA MET A 152 20.59 -2.90 7.57
C MET A 152 20.20 -3.41 8.98
N LYS A 153 21.07 -3.23 9.98
CA LYS A 153 20.83 -3.68 11.36
C LYS A 153 20.96 -2.51 12.32
N ASN A 154 19.85 -2.08 12.92
CA ASN A 154 19.84 -1.19 14.08
C ASN A 154 19.63 -2.03 15.35
N VAL A 155 20.58 -1.99 16.28
CA VAL A 155 20.55 -2.82 17.50
C VAL A 155 20.36 -1.98 18.78
N THR A 156 20.21 -0.67 18.66
CA THR A 156 20.11 0.24 19.79
C THR A 156 18.85 1.10 19.72
N GLY A 157 18.16 1.23 20.86
CA GLY A 157 17.00 2.10 21.02
C GLY A 157 15.68 1.51 20.49
N LEU A 158 14.64 2.35 20.46
CA LEU A 158 13.33 2.01 19.94
C LEU A 158 13.34 2.04 18.40
N ASP A 159 12.68 1.10 17.77
CA ASP A 159 12.51 1.07 16.32
C ASP A 159 11.39 2.05 15.87
N LEU A 160 11.70 3.34 15.92
CA LEU A 160 10.80 4.40 15.48
C LEU A 160 10.60 4.35 13.95
N VAL A 161 11.53 3.76 13.21
CA VAL A 161 11.42 3.58 11.76
C VAL A 161 10.16 2.79 11.43
N LYS A 162 9.96 1.66 12.11
CA LYS A 162 8.80 0.80 11.91
C LYS A 162 7.49 1.40 12.46
N LEU A 163 7.61 2.25 13.48
CA LEU A 163 6.46 2.98 14.04
C LEU A 163 5.94 4.06 13.08
N MET A 164 6.85 4.80 12.44
CA MET A 164 6.48 5.87 11.49
C MET A 164 5.87 5.33 10.20
N ALA A 165 6.26 4.11 9.77
CA ALA A 165 5.68 3.47 8.61
C ALA A 165 4.22 3.03 8.88
N GLY A 166 3.27 3.63 8.16
CA GLY A 166 1.84 3.39 8.34
C GLY A 166 1.18 4.29 9.39
N SER A 167 1.87 5.33 9.88
CA SER A 167 1.32 6.30 10.86
C SER A 167 0.40 7.35 10.24
N TRP A 168 0.34 7.47 8.92
CA TRP A 168 -0.50 8.45 8.20
C TRP A 168 -0.28 9.90 8.63
N GLY A 169 0.93 10.23 9.10
CA GLY A 169 1.26 11.57 9.57
C GLY A 169 0.60 11.96 10.89
N THR A 170 0.10 10.99 11.66
CA THR A 170 -0.54 11.24 12.97
C THR A 170 0.47 11.31 14.12
N LEU A 171 1.69 10.79 13.94
CA LEU A 171 2.75 10.75 14.95
C LEU A 171 3.88 11.75 14.68
N GLY A 172 3.93 12.30 13.47
CA GLY A 172 4.97 13.22 13.06
C GLY A 172 4.93 13.51 11.57
N VAL A 173 5.62 14.54 11.17
CA VAL A 173 5.80 14.95 9.78
C VAL A 173 7.13 14.39 9.28
N LEU A 174 7.10 13.38 8.40
CA LEU A 174 8.33 12.86 7.78
C LEU A 174 9.01 13.96 6.96
N SER A 175 10.30 14.15 7.17
CA SER A 175 11.16 15.09 6.44
C SER A 175 12.15 14.39 5.52
N GLU A 176 12.71 13.24 5.93
CA GLU A 176 13.61 12.39 5.13
C GLU A 176 13.35 10.91 5.42
N VAL A 177 13.53 10.09 4.39
CA VAL A 177 13.44 8.63 4.48
C VAL A 177 14.66 7.98 3.86
N ILE A 178 15.15 6.90 4.50
CA ILE A 178 16.28 6.09 4.03
C ILE A 178 15.73 4.68 3.80
N PHE A 179 15.91 4.14 2.61
CA PHE A 179 15.27 2.88 2.24
C PHE A 179 16.15 2.02 1.34
N LYS A 180 15.89 0.73 1.40
CA LYS A 180 16.55 -0.28 0.57
C LYS A 180 15.96 -0.28 -0.82
N VAL A 181 16.84 -0.45 -1.82
CA VAL A 181 16.51 -0.69 -3.22
C VAL A 181 17.18 -1.99 -3.68
N LEU A 182 16.75 -2.56 -4.79
CA LEU A 182 17.36 -3.77 -5.35
C LEU A 182 17.54 -3.64 -6.86
N PRO A 183 18.45 -4.41 -7.47
CA PRO A 183 18.57 -4.50 -8.92
C PRO A 183 17.25 -4.95 -9.54
N ARG A 184 16.95 -4.44 -10.73
CA ARG A 184 15.83 -4.95 -11.53
C ARG A 184 16.14 -6.37 -12.00
N PRO A 185 15.14 -7.27 -12.03
CA PRO A 185 15.32 -8.58 -12.64
C PRO A 185 15.60 -8.41 -14.14
N GLU A 186 16.42 -9.28 -14.69
CA GLU A 186 16.75 -9.30 -16.13
C GLU A 186 15.50 -9.60 -16.96
N THR A 187 14.65 -10.51 -16.45
CA THR A 187 13.39 -10.87 -17.10
C THR A 187 12.28 -11.14 -16.09
N ALA A 188 11.06 -11.04 -16.56
CA ALA A 188 9.84 -11.37 -15.81
C ALA A 188 8.84 -12.10 -16.73
N VAL A 189 8.29 -13.20 -16.22
CA VAL A 189 7.32 -14.03 -16.93
C VAL A 189 6.10 -14.24 -16.03
N THR A 190 4.91 -14.24 -16.60
CA THR A 190 3.66 -14.55 -15.89
C THR A 190 3.05 -15.83 -16.44
N ILE A 191 2.81 -16.79 -15.57
CA ILE A 191 2.04 -17.99 -15.86
C ILE A 191 0.58 -17.71 -15.50
N ALA A 192 -0.32 -17.78 -16.49
CA ALA A 192 -1.75 -17.61 -16.30
C ALA A 192 -2.46 -18.97 -16.43
N VAL A 193 -3.22 -19.33 -15.39
CA VAL A 193 -4.01 -20.57 -15.32
C VAL A 193 -5.48 -20.18 -15.41
N SER A 194 -6.14 -20.56 -16.51
CA SER A 194 -7.54 -20.21 -16.77
C SER A 194 -8.52 -21.27 -16.26
N GLY A 195 -9.75 -20.83 -15.93
CA GLY A 195 -10.87 -21.69 -15.60
C GLY A 195 -11.00 -22.10 -14.14
N LEU A 196 -10.14 -21.61 -13.25
CA LEU A 196 -10.22 -21.91 -11.82
C LEU A 196 -11.25 -21.00 -11.14
N ASN A 197 -12.09 -21.56 -10.28
CA ASN A 197 -12.89 -20.75 -9.35
C ASN A 197 -12.02 -20.24 -8.18
N ASP A 198 -12.59 -19.33 -7.36
CA ASP A 198 -11.86 -18.65 -6.28
C ASP A 198 -11.18 -19.63 -5.28
N ALA A 199 -11.83 -20.76 -4.96
CA ALA A 199 -11.28 -21.78 -4.05
C ALA A 199 -10.14 -22.56 -4.71
N GLN A 200 -10.34 -23.03 -5.94
CA GLN A 200 -9.32 -23.73 -6.72
C GLN A 200 -8.09 -22.83 -6.98
N ALA A 201 -8.32 -21.53 -7.18
CA ALA A 201 -7.27 -20.54 -7.35
C ALA A 201 -6.41 -20.38 -6.09
N ALA A 202 -7.04 -20.35 -4.91
CA ALA A 202 -6.31 -20.31 -3.64
C ALA A 202 -5.42 -21.53 -3.45
N GLU A 203 -5.91 -22.74 -3.78
CA GLU A 203 -5.13 -23.99 -3.78
C GLU A 203 -3.98 -23.97 -4.80
N ALA A 204 -4.23 -23.47 -6.02
CA ALA A 204 -3.21 -23.37 -7.06
C ALA A 204 -2.09 -22.39 -6.66
N MET A 205 -2.44 -21.22 -6.11
CA MET A 205 -1.45 -20.27 -5.60
C MET A 205 -0.65 -20.85 -4.43
N ALA A 206 -1.29 -21.54 -3.48
CA ALA A 206 -0.60 -22.19 -2.37
C ALA A 206 0.37 -23.27 -2.87
N ALA A 207 -0.04 -24.09 -3.84
CA ALA A 207 0.83 -25.10 -4.44
C ALA A 207 2.04 -24.48 -5.16
N ALA A 208 1.83 -23.39 -5.92
CA ALA A 208 2.90 -22.69 -6.62
C ALA A 208 3.95 -22.10 -5.65
N LEU A 209 3.50 -21.49 -4.54
CA LEU A 209 4.41 -20.94 -3.55
C LEU A 209 5.13 -21.99 -2.69
N ALA A 210 4.59 -23.20 -2.60
CA ALA A 210 5.25 -24.33 -1.96
C ALA A 210 6.39 -24.93 -2.81
N MET A 211 6.43 -24.60 -4.11
CA MET A 211 7.51 -25.05 -4.99
C MET A 211 8.76 -24.18 -4.84
N SER A 212 9.93 -24.75 -5.10
CA SER A 212 11.21 -24.01 -5.19
C SER A 212 11.34 -23.30 -6.55
N VAL A 213 10.36 -22.43 -6.88
CA VAL A 213 10.33 -21.63 -8.13
C VAL A 213 10.30 -20.13 -7.90
N GLU A 214 10.31 -19.69 -6.63
CA GLU A 214 10.42 -18.28 -6.22
C GLU A 214 9.38 -17.37 -6.89
N VAL A 215 8.10 -17.69 -6.70
CA VAL A 215 6.99 -16.86 -7.19
C VAL A 215 7.06 -15.47 -6.54
N SER A 216 7.18 -14.42 -7.33
CA SER A 216 7.29 -13.02 -6.86
C SER A 216 5.97 -12.26 -6.81
N GLY A 217 4.91 -12.80 -7.41
CA GLY A 217 3.55 -12.28 -7.38
C GLY A 217 2.56 -13.40 -7.64
N ALA A 218 1.43 -13.41 -6.91
CA ALA A 218 0.38 -14.41 -7.06
C ALA A 218 -0.98 -13.77 -6.85
N ALA A 219 -1.79 -13.71 -7.92
CA ALA A 219 -3.10 -13.06 -7.92
C ALA A 219 -4.15 -13.95 -8.60
N HIS A 220 -5.43 -13.75 -8.26
CA HIS A 220 -6.54 -14.37 -8.95
C HIS A 220 -7.54 -13.31 -9.40
N LEU A 221 -7.96 -13.43 -10.65
CA LEU A 221 -8.81 -12.48 -11.39
C LEU A 221 -10.10 -13.20 -11.76
N PRO A 222 -11.17 -13.08 -10.94
CA PRO A 222 -12.46 -13.71 -11.20
C PRO A 222 -13.13 -13.21 -12.49
N GLU A 223 -14.09 -13.98 -12.99
CA GLU A 223 -14.86 -13.73 -14.21
C GLU A 223 -15.42 -12.30 -14.26
N SER A 224 -15.93 -11.78 -13.13
CA SER A 224 -16.58 -10.46 -13.08
C SER A 224 -15.64 -9.28 -13.37
N VAL A 225 -14.32 -9.46 -13.25
CA VAL A 225 -13.35 -8.37 -13.37
C VAL A 225 -12.24 -8.62 -14.38
N ILE A 226 -12.03 -9.87 -14.83
CA ILE A 226 -10.90 -10.25 -15.67
C ILE A 226 -10.78 -9.43 -16.96
N HIS A 227 -11.89 -9.07 -17.56
CA HIS A 227 -11.95 -8.30 -18.80
C HIS A 227 -11.34 -6.88 -18.68
N LYS A 228 -11.09 -6.42 -17.46
CA LYS A 228 -10.48 -5.11 -17.15
C LYS A 228 -8.96 -5.18 -16.93
N PHE A 229 -8.38 -6.37 -16.97
CA PHE A 229 -6.94 -6.57 -16.81
C PHE A 229 -6.26 -6.77 -18.18
N ALA A 230 -5.02 -6.30 -18.28
CA ALA A 230 -4.18 -6.41 -19.48
C ALA A 230 -4.91 -5.99 -20.77
N GLY A 231 -5.72 -4.93 -20.71
CA GLY A 231 -6.51 -4.46 -21.84
C GLY A 231 -7.53 -5.47 -22.37
N GLY A 232 -7.97 -6.44 -21.56
CA GLY A 232 -8.90 -7.51 -21.96
C GLY A 232 -8.28 -8.61 -22.79
N SER A 233 -6.94 -8.73 -22.79
CA SER A 233 -6.23 -9.74 -23.60
C SER A 233 -6.28 -11.15 -23.01
N LEU A 234 -6.60 -11.30 -21.72
CA LEU A 234 -6.75 -12.60 -21.08
C LEU A 234 -8.01 -13.32 -21.58
N LYS A 235 -7.85 -14.56 -22.04
CA LYS A 235 -8.91 -15.38 -22.60
C LYS A 235 -9.18 -16.60 -21.71
N GLY A 236 -10.37 -17.19 -21.84
CA GLY A 236 -10.69 -18.46 -21.20
C GLY A 236 -11.31 -18.36 -19.80
N GLY A 237 -11.96 -17.25 -19.47
CA GLY A 237 -12.63 -17.04 -18.19
C GLY A 237 -11.68 -16.60 -17.08
N PRO A 238 -12.00 -16.85 -15.79
CA PRO A 238 -11.20 -16.40 -14.66
C PRO A 238 -9.75 -16.89 -14.76
N ALA A 239 -8.78 -16.08 -14.33
CA ALA A 239 -7.35 -16.41 -14.42
C ALA A 239 -6.64 -16.28 -13.07
N THR A 240 -5.84 -17.27 -12.75
CA THR A 240 -4.85 -17.22 -11.66
C THR A 240 -3.50 -16.93 -12.27
N VAL A 241 -2.85 -15.86 -11.84
CA VAL A 241 -1.60 -15.35 -12.43
C VAL A 241 -0.46 -15.42 -11.44
N LEU A 242 0.68 -15.97 -11.88
CA LEU A 242 1.85 -16.26 -11.07
C LEU A 242 3.07 -15.67 -11.75
N ARG A 243 3.80 -14.77 -11.09
CA ARG A 243 4.97 -14.08 -11.64
C ARG A 243 6.27 -14.73 -11.21
N LEU A 244 7.14 -14.99 -12.16
CA LEU A 244 8.54 -15.38 -11.95
C LEU A 244 9.45 -14.28 -12.49
N GLU A 245 10.54 -13.99 -11.77
CA GLU A 245 11.48 -12.91 -12.10
C GLU A 245 12.90 -13.35 -11.77
N GLY A 246 13.90 -12.77 -12.45
CA GLY A 246 15.31 -12.97 -12.17
C GLY A 246 16.16 -13.06 -13.45
N LEU A 247 17.24 -13.86 -13.40
CA LEU A 247 18.11 -14.12 -14.53
C LEU A 247 17.41 -15.00 -15.58
N ALA A 248 17.53 -14.70 -16.86
CA ALA A 248 16.78 -15.35 -17.93
C ALA A 248 16.91 -16.90 -17.93
N PRO A 249 18.10 -17.53 -17.81
CA PRO A 249 18.19 -18.99 -17.78
C PRO A 249 17.52 -19.63 -16.56
N SER A 250 17.54 -18.94 -15.40
CA SER A 250 16.86 -19.41 -14.19
C SER A 250 15.35 -19.31 -14.33
N VAL A 251 14.84 -18.21 -14.87
CA VAL A 251 13.40 -18.00 -15.10
C VAL A 251 12.85 -19.03 -16.08
N GLU A 252 13.57 -19.36 -17.16
CA GLU A 252 13.18 -20.37 -18.14
C GLU A 252 12.96 -21.75 -17.47
N VAL A 253 13.93 -22.22 -16.69
CA VAL A 253 13.83 -23.52 -15.98
C VAL A 253 12.68 -23.52 -14.97
N ARG A 254 12.53 -22.45 -14.20
CA ARG A 254 11.45 -22.31 -13.19
C ARG A 254 10.08 -22.23 -13.86
N THR A 255 9.98 -21.55 -14.99
CA THR A 255 8.77 -21.49 -15.81
C THR A 255 8.34 -22.87 -16.26
N GLY A 256 9.24 -23.68 -16.82
CA GLY A 256 8.93 -25.05 -17.23
C GLY A 256 8.40 -25.91 -16.08
N ARG A 257 8.99 -25.81 -14.89
CA ARG A 257 8.52 -26.53 -13.69
C ARG A 257 7.14 -26.07 -13.25
N LEU A 258 6.90 -24.76 -13.21
CA LEU A 258 5.63 -24.20 -12.78
C LEU A 258 4.51 -24.50 -13.78
N VAL A 259 4.78 -24.41 -15.08
CA VAL A 259 3.83 -24.79 -16.16
C VAL A 259 3.43 -26.27 -16.02
N ALA A 260 4.39 -27.17 -15.80
CA ALA A 260 4.11 -28.60 -15.64
C ALA A 260 3.16 -28.89 -14.45
N GLU A 261 3.34 -28.20 -13.32
CA GLU A 261 2.46 -28.35 -12.17
C GLU A 261 1.08 -27.69 -12.41
N MET A 262 1.06 -26.49 -12.95
CA MET A 262 -0.19 -25.75 -13.15
C MET A 262 -1.07 -26.34 -14.24
N SER A 263 -0.50 -26.99 -15.26
CA SER A 263 -1.24 -27.69 -16.31
C SER A 263 -2.10 -28.86 -15.81
N ARG A 264 -1.84 -29.34 -14.60
CA ARG A 264 -2.69 -30.35 -13.94
C ARG A 264 -3.96 -29.75 -13.36
N ARG A 265 -4.04 -28.42 -13.25
CA ARG A 265 -5.12 -27.68 -12.58
C ARG A 265 -6.04 -26.94 -13.55
N GLY A 266 -5.50 -26.46 -14.67
CA GLY A 266 -6.24 -25.72 -15.67
C GLY A 266 -5.46 -25.48 -16.96
N THR A 267 -6.05 -24.72 -17.86
CA THR A 267 -5.37 -24.34 -19.11
C THR A 267 -4.32 -23.27 -18.81
N VAL A 268 -3.09 -23.52 -19.20
CA VAL A 268 -1.95 -22.63 -18.93
C VAL A 268 -1.55 -21.85 -20.17
N SER A 269 -1.32 -20.56 -19.98
CA SER A 269 -0.64 -19.67 -20.95
C SER A 269 0.51 -18.93 -20.27
N VAL A 270 1.51 -18.56 -21.06
CA VAL A 270 2.68 -17.80 -20.60
C VAL A 270 2.59 -16.39 -21.21
N LEU A 271 2.71 -15.37 -20.35
CA LEU A 271 2.68 -13.96 -20.73
C LEU A 271 4.06 -13.36 -20.46
N GLU A 272 4.57 -12.61 -21.41
CA GLU A 272 5.90 -11.97 -21.35
C GLU A 272 5.84 -10.50 -21.72
N GLY A 273 6.92 -9.77 -21.53
CA GLY A 273 7.09 -8.38 -21.97
C GLY A 273 6.01 -7.44 -21.43
N ASP A 274 5.48 -6.61 -22.32
CA ASP A 274 4.53 -5.55 -21.96
C ASP A 274 3.19 -6.08 -21.46
N VAL A 275 2.75 -7.24 -21.92
CA VAL A 275 1.49 -7.86 -21.46
C VAL A 275 1.63 -8.30 -20.01
N SER A 276 2.73 -8.97 -19.66
CA SER A 276 3.03 -9.37 -18.30
C SER A 276 3.18 -8.16 -17.38
N SER A 277 4.00 -7.18 -17.76
CA SER A 277 4.25 -5.99 -16.95
C SER A 277 3.00 -5.11 -16.80
N GLY A 278 2.18 -4.98 -17.85
CA GLY A 278 0.90 -4.28 -17.83
C GLY A 278 -0.08 -4.92 -16.85
N LEU A 279 -0.22 -6.25 -16.90
CA LEU A 279 -1.06 -7.02 -15.99
C LEU A 279 -0.73 -6.75 -14.52
N TRP A 280 0.56 -6.76 -14.15
CA TRP A 280 0.97 -6.52 -12.76
C TRP A 280 0.81 -5.05 -12.34
N ARG A 281 0.87 -4.11 -13.28
CA ARG A 281 0.47 -2.70 -13.01
C ARG A 281 -1.03 -2.61 -12.72
N ASP A 282 -1.87 -3.31 -13.48
CA ASP A 282 -3.32 -3.34 -13.26
C ASP A 282 -3.67 -3.95 -11.89
N VAL A 283 -2.98 -5.03 -11.49
CA VAL A 283 -3.14 -5.64 -10.15
C VAL A 283 -2.71 -4.65 -9.08
N ARG A 284 -1.53 -4.05 -9.22
CA ARG A 284 -0.95 -3.07 -8.28
C ARG A 284 -1.85 -1.86 -8.07
N ASP A 285 -2.35 -1.28 -9.15
CA ASP A 285 -3.08 -0.01 -9.14
C ASP A 285 -4.60 -0.19 -9.04
N VAL A 286 -5.05 -1.46 -8.88
CA VAL A 286 -6.49 -1.79 -8.71
C VAL A 286 -7.32 -1.26 -9.88
N THR A 287 -6.76 -1.33 -11.09
CA THR A 287 -7.35 -0.80 -12.33
C THR A 287 -8.82 -1.23 -12.56
N PRO A 288 -9.25 -2.48 -12.25
CA PRO A 288 -10.64 -2.89 -12.42
C PRO A 288 -11.66 -2.05 -11.64
N PHE A 289 -11.24 -1.41 -10.57
CA PHE A 289 -12.10 -0.57 -9.73
C PHE A 289 -11.85 0.93 -9.93
N ALA A 290 -10.88 1.31 -10.77
CA ALA A 290 -10.60 2.69 -11.18
C ALA A 290 -11.50 3.11 -12.36
N ASP A 291 -12.80 2.90 -12.22
CA ASP A 291 -13.82 3.05 -13.28
C ASP A 291 -14.58 4.39 -13.23
N GLY A 292 -14.07 5.35 -12.43
CA GLY A 292 -14.70 6.66 -12.23
C GLY A 292 -15.94 6.66 -11.33
N THR A 293 -16.40 5.49 -10.87
CA THR A 293 -17.50 5.40 -9.91
C THR A 293 -17.04 5.77 -8.48
N ARG A 294 -18.00 6.13 -7.62
CA ARG A 294 -17.75 6.35 -6.19
C ARG A 294 -18.11 5.15 -5.32
N LYS A 295 -18.36 3.99 -5.94
CA LYS A 295 -18.68 2.75 -5.21
C LYS A 295 -17.60 2.46 -4.16
N PRO A 296 -17.99 2.03 -2.94
CA PRO A 296 -17.02 1.75 -1.88
C PRO A 296 -16.03 0.65 -2.28
N VAL A 297 -14.74 0.87 -1.96
CA VAL A 297 -13.68 -0.11 -2.21
C VAL A 297 -12.97 -0.42 -0.91
N TRP A 298 -12.87 -1.70 -0.60
CA TRP A 298 -12.12 -2.22 0.54
C TRP A 298 -10.82 -2.89 0.12
N LYS A 299 -9.80 -2.68 0.92
CA LYS A 299 -8.58 -3.47 0.95
C LYS A 299 -8.62 -4.35 2.19
N VAL A 300 -8.77 -5.66 2.01
CA VAL A 300 -8.87 -6.62 3.12
C VAL A 300 -7.65 -7.52 3.13
N SER A 301 -6.90 -7.51 4.23
CA SER A 301 -5.81 -8.45 4.47
C SER A 301 -6.31 -9.54 5.42
N VAL A 302 -6.18 -10.78 5.01
CA VAL A 302 -6.70 -11.97 5.69
C VAL A 302 -5.73 -13.14 5.47
N ALA A 303 -5.90 -14.26 6.19
CA ALA A 303 -5.13 -15.46 5.89
C ALA A 303 -5.36 -15.89 4.43
N PRO A 304 -4.34 -16.28 3.66
CA PRO A 304 -4.49 -16.61 2.24
C PRO A 304 -5.58 -17.64 1.92
N SER A 305 -5.77 -18.62 2.80
CA SER A 305 -6.83 -19.63 2.67
C SER A 305 -8.24 -19.12 2.98
N ALA A 306 -8.38 -17.95 3.61
CA ALA A 306 -9.68 -17.40 4.01
C ALA A 306 -10.25 -16.37 3.04
N GLY A 307 -9.42 -15.81 2.12
CA GLY A 307 -9.84 -14.75 1.20
C GLY A 307 -11.05 -15.14 0.34
N HIS A 308 -11.01 -16.31 -0.27
CA HIS A 308 -12.12 -16.81 -1.10
C HIS A 308 -13.39 -17.09 -0.29
N GLN A 309 -13.25 -17.55 0.97
CA GLN A 309 -14.38 -17.80 1.87
C GLN A 309 -15.08 -16.49 2.26
N LEU A 310 -14.29 -15.41 2.50
CA LEU A 310 -14.83 -14.08 2.76
C LEU A 310 -15.69 -13.60 1.60
N VAL A 311 -15.17 -13.69 0.38
CA VAL A 311 -15.89 -13.25 -0.84
C VAL A 311 -17.15 -14.09 -1.07
N ALA A 312 -17.06 -15.41 -0.91
CA ALA A 312 -18.21 -16.29 -1.03
C ALA A 312 -19.32 -15.93 -0.03
N ALA A 313 -18.97 -15.69 1.24
CA ALA A 313 -19.92 -15.29 2.27
C ALA A 313 -20.58 -13.93 1.98
N LEU A 314 -19.78 -12.94 1.51
CA LEU A 314 -20.31 -11.62 1.13
C LEU A 314 -21.28 -11.70 -0.04
N ARG A 315 -20.96 -12.46 -1.09
CA ARG A 315 -21.82 -12.65 -2.28
C ARG A 315 -23.19 -13.22 -1.96
N LEU A 316 -23.34 -13.93 -0.84
CA LEU A 316 -24.64 -14.44 -0.37
C LEU A 316 -25.53 -13.34 0.25
N LYS A 317 -24.99 -12.18 0.55
CA LYS A 317 -25.67 -11.11 1.30
C LYS A 317 -25.75 -9.80 0.54
N THR A 318 -24.76 -9.49 -0.29
CA THR A 318 -24.65 -8.20 -0.97
C THR A 318 -23.97 -8.35 -2.33
N GLY A 319 -24.18 -7.37 -3.20
CA GLY A 319 -23.47 -7.26 -4.48
C GLY A 319 -22.02 -6.84 -4.24
N VAL A 320 -21.08 -7.69 -4.64
CA VAL A 320 -19.64 -7.42 -4.49
C VAL A 320 -18.86 -8.00 -5.65
N ASP A 321 -18.02 -7.16 -6.25
CA ASP A 321 -16.92 -7.59 -7.12
C ASP A 321 -15.64 -7.73 -6.28
N ALA A 322 -14.82 -8.71 -6.64
CA ALA A 322 -13.57 -8.97 -5.94
C ALA A 322 -12.47 -9.43 -6.89
N PHE A 323 -11.22 -9.19 -6.51
CA PHE A 323 -10.06 -9.91 -7.00
C PHE A 323 -9.04 -10.08 -5.87
N TYR A 324 -8.08 -10.98 -6.08
CA TYR A 324 -7.16 -11.41 -5.03
C TYR A 324 -5.72 -11.14 -5.44
N ASP A 325 -4.92 -10.72 -4.46
CA ASP A 325 -3.47 -10.58 -4.55
C ASP A 325 -2.81 -11.23 -3.32
N TRP A 326 -1.49 -11.23 -3.24
CA TRP A 326 -0.72 -11.79 -2.13
C TRP A 326 -1.13 -13.23 -1.82
N GLN A 327 -1.26 -14.05 -2.86
CA GLN A 327 -1.64 -15.48 -2.70
C GLN A 327 -3.07 -15.66 -2.13
N GLY A 328 -3.97 -14.68 -2.32
CA GLY A 328 -5.30 -14.68 -1.71
C GLY A 328 -5.36 -14.02 -0.33
N GLY A 329 -4.22 -13.59 0.23
CA GLY A 329 -4.15 -12.89 1.52
C GLY A 329 -4.48 -11.41 1.44
N LEU A 330 -4.55 -10.83 0.26
CA LEU A 330 -5.13 -9.53 0.00
C LEU A 330 -6.35 -9.70 -0.89
N VAL A 331 -7.49 -9.23 -0.43
CA VAL A 331 -8.74 -9.20 -1.19
C VAL A 331 -9.13 -7.74 -1.41
N TRP A 332 -9.24 -7.36 -2.68
CA TRP A 332 -9.85 -6.11 -3.07
C TRP A 332 -11.33 -6.35 -3.32
N LEU A 333 -12.19 -5.58 -2.64
CA LEU A 333 -13.64 -5.66 -2.77
C LEU A 333 -14.17 -4.33 -3.29
N ARG A 334 -15.07 -4.36 -4.27
CA ARG A 334 -15.89 -3.22 -4.66
C ARG A 334 -17.35 -3.54 -4.36
N MET A 335 -17.92 -2.81 -3.42
CA MET A 335 -19.33 -2.97 -3.03
C MET A 335 -20.24 -2.31 -4.04
N GLU A 336 -21.48 -2.81 -4.15
CA GLU A 336 -22.44 -2.29 -5.14
C GLU A 336 -22.97 -0.89 -4.76
N ALA A 337 -23.30 -0.67 -3.49
CA ALA A 337 -23.87 0.58 -3.00
C ALA A 337 -23.25 1.01 -1.66
N ASP A 338 -23.62 0.37 -0.55
CA ASP A 338 -23.15 0.68 0.79
C ASP A 338 -21.80 0.00 1.09
N PRO A 339 -21.00 0.53 2.00
CA PRO A 339 -19.71 -0.06 2.35
C PRO A 339 -19.83 -1.41 3.08
N GLU A 340 -21.00 -1.73 3.65
CA GLU A 340 -21.27 -2.97 4.40
C GLU A 340 -20.22 -3.25 5.49
N ALA A 341 -19.80 -2.20 6.19
CA ALA A 341 -18.65 -2.21 7.10
C ALA A 341 -18.77 -3.26 8.20
N ASP A 342 -19.96 -3.40 8.80
CA ASP A 342 -20.21 -4.37 9.87
C ASP A 342 -20.20 -5.79 9.34
N LEU A 343 -20.78 -6.02 8.16
CA LEU A 343 -20.82 -7.32 7.50
C LEU A 343 -19.42 -7.81 7.12
N VAL A 344 -18.61 -6.93 6.51
CA VAL A 344 -17.21 -7.24 6.15
C VAL A 344 -16.42 -7.65 7.39
N ARG A 345 -16.52 -6.89 8.49
CA ARG A 345 -15.79 -7.17 9.73
C ARG A 345 -16.32 -8.38 10.48
N GLN A 346 -17.62 -8.61 10.47
CA GLN A 346 -18.23 -9.81 11.07
C GLN A 346 -17.65 -11.08 10.40
N TYR A 347 -17.63 -11.13 9.08
CA TYR A 347 -17.07 -12.29 8.37
C TYR A 347 -15.55 -12.39 8.53
N LEU A 348 -14.83 -11.27 8.49
CA LEU A 348 -13.41 -11.27 8.75
C LEU A 348 -13.07 -11.86 10.12
N LYS A 349 -13.80 -11.46 11.15
CA LYS A 349 -13.65 -12.02 12.51
C LYS A 349 -13.98 -13.52 12.57
N ALA A 350 -15.04 -13.95 11.89
CA ALA A 350 -15.44 -15.36 11.86
C ALA A 350 -14.40 -16.26 11.16
N LEU A 351 -13.61 -15.68 10.23
CA LEU A 351 -12.57 -16.39 9.48
C LEU A 351 -11.16 -16.29 10.10
N GLY A 352 -11.07 -15.94 11.37
CA GLY A 352 -9.81 -15.90 12.12
C GLY A 352 -9.19 -14.50 12.23
N GLY A 353 -9.89 -13.46 11.79
CA GLY A 353 -9.43 -12.08 11.87
C GLY A 353 -8.67 -11.60 10.63
N GLY A 354 -8.17 -10.37 10.71
CA GLY A 354 -7.48 -9.69 9.63
C GLY A 354 -7.63 -8.17 9.75
N HIS A 355 -7.42 -7.45 8.66
CA HIS A 355 -7.53 -6.00 8.62
C HIS A 355 -8.32 -5.55 7.38
N ALA A 356 -9.39 -4.80 7.59
CA ALA A 356 -10.15 -4.17 6.52
C ALA A 356 -9.94 -2.66 6.52
N THR A 357 -9.53 -2.09 5.38
CA THR A 357 -9.39 -0.65 5.17
C THR A 357 -10.34 -0.21 4.08
N LEU A 358 -11.21 0.76 4.37
CA LEU A 358 -12.09 1.39 3.39
C LEU A 358 -11.28 2.42 2.59
N VAL A 359 -10.84 2.01 1.39
CA VAL A 359 -9.93 2.82 0.57
C VAL A 359 -10.69 3.92 -0.17
N ARG A 360 -11.90 3.64 -0.65
CA ARG A 360 -12.76 4.60 -1.35
C ARG A 360 -14.17 4.57 -0.79
N ALA A 361 -14.68 5.73 -0.38
CA ALA A 361 -16.07 6.03 -0.10
C ALA A 361 -16.23 7.56 -0.06
N ASP A 362 -17.47 8.05 -0.07
CA ASP A 362 -17.72 9.48 0.13
C ASP A 362 -17.31 9.96 1.54
N ALA A 363 -17.19 11.28 1.71
CA ALA A 363 -16.70 11.86 2.96
C ALA A 363 -17.64 11.60 4.15
N ALA A 364 -18.96 11.56 3.94
CA ALA A 364 -19.94 11.31 4.99
C ALA A 364 -19.82 9.88 5.50
N THR A 365 -19.70 8.91 4.60
CA THR A 365 -19.44 7.50 4.93
C THR A 365 -18.13 7.35 5.70
N ARG A 366 -17.03 7.96 5.23
CA ARG A 366 -15.72 7.90 5.92
C ARG A 366 -15.71 8.59 7.30
N ALA A 367 -16.62 9.53 7.54
CA ALA A 367 -16.80 10.15 8.84
C ALA A 367 -17.58 9.27 9.83
N SER A 368 -18.56 8.49 9.33
CA SER A 368 -19.48 7.71 10.14
C SER A 368 -19.00 6.29 10.44
N VAL A 369 -18.32 5.62 9.47
CA VAL A 369 -17.80 4.26 9.68
C VAL A 369 -16.30 4.27 9.96
N PRO A 370 -15.78 3.31 10.75
CA PRO A 370 -14.33 3.15 10.90
C PRO A 370 -13.69 2.81 9.55
N VAL A 371 -12.78 3.68 9.10
CA VAL A 371 -12.06 3.48 7.82
C VAL A 371 -11.00 2.40 7.94
N PHE A 372 -10.24 2.42 9.04
CA PHE A 372 -9.27 1.38 9.38
C PHE A 372 -9.88 0.34 10.31
N GLU A 373 -9.24 -0.81 10.43
CA GLU A 373 -9.70 -1.87 11.33
C GLU A 373 -9.70 -1.39 12.79
N PRO A 374 -10.85 -1.46 13.50
CA PRO A 374 -10.92 -1.12 14.90
C PRO A 374 -10.03 -2.03 15.74
N GLN A 375 -9.22 -1.46 16.61
CA GLN A 375 -8.33 -2.22 17.46
C GLN A 375 -9.03 -2.68 18.74
N PRO A 376 -8.64 -3.85 19.31
CA PRO A 376 -9.07 -4.23 20.66
C PRO A 376 -8.69 -3.16 21.69
N LYS A 377 -9.53 -2.95 22.69
CA LYS A 377 -9.33 -1.90 23.72
C LYS A 377 -7.90 -1.78 24.28
N PRO A 378 -7.17 -2.88 24.58
CA PRO A 378 -5.80 -2.76 25.08
C PRO A 378 -4.83 -2.16 24.05
N LEU A 379 -4.97 -2.53 22.77
CA LEU A 379 -4.15 -2.00 21.68
C LEU A 379 -4.53 -0.55 21.35
N GLU A 380 -5.82 -0.21 21.40
CA GLU A 380 -6.28 1.17 21.25
C GLU A 380 -5.70 2.07 22.35
N ALA A 381 -5.70 1.61 23.61
CA ALA A 381 -5.11 2.34 24.74
C ALA A 381 -3.60 2.52 24.58
N LEU A 382 -2.88 1.51 24.03
CA LEU A 382 -1.46 1.63 23.72
C LEU A 382 -1.23 2.64 22.58
N ALA A 383 -2.01 2.57 21.50
CA ALA A 383 -1.92 3.51 20.38
C ALA A 383 -2.17 4.95 20.83
N ARG A 384 -3.14 5.18 21.72
CA ARG A 384 -3.41 6.49 22.31
C ARG A 384 -2.22 7.00 23.12
N ARG A 385 -1.62 6.17 24.00
CA ARG A 385 -0.42 6.57 24.74
C ARG A 385 0.74 6.91 23.84
N ILE A 386 0.93 6.19 22.73
CA ILE A 386 1.95 6.51 21.72
C ILE A 386 1.62 7.86 21.08
N LYS A 387 0.38 8.08 20.66
CA LYS A 387 -0.06 9.36 20.11
C LYS A 387 0.21 10.52 21.08
N ASP A 388 -0.15 10.37 22.34
CA ASP A 388 0.05 11.40 23.38
C ASP A 388 1.53 11.72 23.63
N GLN A 389 2.43 10.74 23.43
CA GLN A 389 3.88 10.96 23.53
C GLN A 389 4.47 11.68 22.32
N PHE A 390 3.99 11.38 21.11
CA PHE A 390 4.49 11.95 19.86
C PHE A 390 3.81 13.27 19.49
N ASP A 391 2.56 13.45 19.88
CA ASP A 391 1.73 14.64 19.57
C ASP A 391 0.82 14.98 20.76
N PRO A 392 1.39 15.51 21.84
CA PRO A 392 0.66 15.77 23.10
C PRO A 392 -0.45 16.80 22.97
N ALA A 393 -0.36 17.72 22.00
CA ALA A 393 -1.42 18.68 21.71
C ALA A 393 -2.51 18.17 20.75
N GLY A 394 -2.29 16.99 20.14
CA GLY A 394 -3.24 16.36 19.23
C GLY A 394 -3.45 17.12 17.93
N VAL A 395 -2.42 17.79 17.43
CA VAL A 395 -2.55 18.71 16.27
C VAL A 395 -2.26 18.04 14.91
N LEU A 396 -1.56 16.91 14.88
CA LEU A 396 -1.15 16.26 13.64
C LEU A 396 -2.22 15.28 13.14
N ASN A 397 -2.84 15.58 12.00
CA ASN A 397 -3.85 14.76 11.34
C ASN A 397 -4.91 14.19 12.31
N PRO A 398 -5.53 15.00 13.21
CA PRO A 398 -6.42 14.47 14.23
C PRO A 398 -7.62 13.76 13.60
N GLY A 399 -7.95 12.60 14.16
CA GLY A 399 -9.09 11.80 13.70
C GLY A 399 -8.87 11.03 12.38
N ARG A 400 -7.73 11.16 11.71
CA ARG A 400 -7.48 10.52 10.40
C ARG A 400 -7.58 9.01 10.44
N MET A 401 -7.00 8.38 11.45
CA MET A 401 -7.02 6.93 11.59
C MET A 401 -8.17 6.47 12.47
N THR A 402 -8.35 7.10 13.61
CA THR A 402 -9.35 6.74 14.60
C THR A 402 -10.04 8.01 15.11
N ALA A 403 -11.37 7.96 15.28
CA ALA A 403 -12.10 9.09 15.82
C ALA A 403 -11.57 9.46 17.22
N GLY A 404 -11.30 10.75 17.45
CA GLY A 404 -10.83 11.26 18.74
C GLY A 404 -9.35 10.99 19.05
N MET A 405 -8.55 10.63 18.02
CA MET A 405 -7.09 10.55 18.12
C MET A 405 -6.40 11.36 17.05
#